data_a4448e51a75a38b5ec682ddad26eab59
#
_entry.id   a4448e51a75a38b5ec682ddad26eab59
#
_cell.length_a   1.000
_cell.length_b   1.000
_cell.length_c   1.000
_cell.angle_alpha   90.00
_cell.angle_beta   90.00
_cell.angle_gamma   90.00
#
_symmetry.space_group_name_H-M   'P 1'
#
loop_
_entity.id
_entity.type
_entity.pdbx_description
1 polymer ?
#
loop_
_entity_poly.entity_id
_entity_poly.type
_entity_poly.pdbx_seq_one_letter_code
_entity_poly.pdbx_strand_id
1 'polypeptide(L)'
;SAPGPHVLLLVTQLGRYTSQDQQAAQRVKEIFGEDAMGHTIVLFTHKEDLNGGSLMDYMHDSDNKALSKLVAACGGRICAFNNRAEGSNQDDQVKELMDCIEDLLMEKNGDHYTNGLYSLIQRSKCGPVGSDERVKEFKQSLIKYMETQRSYTALAEANCLKGALIKTQLCVLFCIQLFLRLIILWLCILHS
;
A
#
# COMPACT_ATOMS: atom_id res chain seq x y z
N SER A 1 0.71 -8.50 18.67
CA SER A 1 1.97 -7.74 18.70
C SER A 1 1.74 -6.41 19.42
N ALA A 2 2.03 -6.35 20.70
CA ALA A 2 2.10 -5.09 21.43
C ALA A 2 3.57 -4.88 21.85
N PRO A 3 4.14 -3.70 21.65
CA PRO A 3 3.52 -2.39 21.38
C PRO A 3 3.14 -2.14 19.93
N GLY A 4 3.58 -2.96 19.00
CA GLY A 4 3.30 -2.92 17.57
C GLY A 4 4.17 -3.91 16.79
N PRO A 5 3.85 -4.24 15.54
CA PRO A 5 4.71 -5.07 14.69
C PRO A 5 5.89 -4.24 14.18
N HIS A 6 7.05 -4.87 14.00
CA HIS A 6 8.15 -4.25 13.27
C HIS A 6 7.89 -4.29 11.76
N VAL A 7 7.31 -5.39 11.28
CA VAL A 7 7.03 -5.65 9.87
C VAL A 7 5.64 -6.24 9.72
N LEU A 8 4.95 -5.84 8.68
CA LEU A 8 3.71 -6.42 8.19
C LEU A 8 4.00 -7.19 6.90
N LEU A 9 3.56 -8.42 6.80
CA LEU A 9 3.64 -9.20 5.57
C LEU A 9 2.27 -9.23 4.91
N LEU A 10 2.17 -8.70 3.69
CA LEU A 10 0.97 -8.80 2.87
C LEU A 10 1.20 -9.92 1.85
N VAL A 11 0.53 -11.05 2.08
CA VAL A 11 0.72 -12.27 1.29
C VAL A 11 -0.32 -12.34 0.18
N THR A 12 0.13 -12.51 -1.06
CA THR A 12 -0.73 -12.70 -2.23
C THR A 12 -0.14 -13.73 -3.20
N GLN A 13 -0.96 -14.29 -4.08
CA GLN A 13 -0.48 -15.22 -5.09
C GLN A 13 0.04 -14.48 -6.32
N LEU A 14 1.19 -14.91 -6.85
CA LEU A 14 1.73 -14.42 -8.10
C LEU A 14 0.73 -14.70 -9.24
N GLY A 15 0.57 -13.75 -10.16
CA GLY A 15 -0.36 -13.88 -11.30
C GLY A 15 -1.84 -13.73 -10.95
N ARG A 16 -2.22 -13.65 -9.67
CA ARG A 16 -3.62 -13.63 -9.25
C ARG A 16 -3.97 -12.52 -8.25
N TYR A 17 -3.53 -11.30 -8.53
CA TYR A 17 -3.94 -10.16 -7.71
C TYR A 17 -5.34 -9.69 -8.12
N THR A 18 -6.35 -10.07 -7.33
CA THR A 18 -7.77 -9.86 -7.62
C THR A 18 -8.34 -8.62 -6.95
N SER A 19 -9.59 -8.26 -7.27
CA SER A 19 -10.32 -7.21 -6.56
C SER A 19 -10.50 -7.49 -5.06
N GLN A 20 -10.53 -8.77 -4.65
CA GLN A 20 -10.58 -9.14 -3.23
C GLN A 20 -9.26 -8.84 -2.53
N ASP A 21 -8.13 -9.09 -3.18
CA ASP A 21 -6.80 -8.73 -2.65
C ASP A 21 -6.64 -7.22 -2.52
N GLN A 22 -7.15 -6.45 -3.50
CA GLN A 22 -7.21 -4.99 -3.44
C GLN A 22 -8.03 -4.50 -2.24
N GLN A 23 -9.20 -5.10 -2.00
CA GLN A 23 -10.04 -4.78 -0.84
C GLN A 23 -9.34 -5.14 0.48
N ALA A 24 -8.61 -6.27 0.53
CA ALA A 24 -7.84 -6.65 1.70
C ALA A 24 -6.73 -5.63 2.00
N ALA A 25 -5.96 -5.22 0.99
CA ALA A 25 -4.94 -4.19 1.12
C ALA A 25 -5.55 -2.84 1.56
N GLN A 26 -6.70 -2.47 1.00
CA GLN A 26 -7.41 -1.26 1.41
C GLN A 26 -7.87 -1.32 2.87
N ARG A 27 -8.37 -2.47 3.34
CA ARG A 27 -8.75 -2.67 4.75
C ARG A 27 -7.56 -2.56 5.69
N VAL A 28 -6.37 -3.02 5.28
CA VAL A 28 -5.16 -2.82 6.08
C VAL A 28 -4.89 -1.33 6.28
N LYS A 29 -5.01 -0.52 5.22
CA LYS A 29 -4.87 0.94 5.31
C LYS A 29 -5.95 1.59 6.19
N GLU A 30 -7.19 1.15 6.09
CA GLU A 30 -8.30 1.65 6.91
C GLU A 30 -8.12 1.34 8.40
N ILE A 31 -7.58 0.17 8.75
CA ILE A 31 -7.41 -0.27 10.14
C ILE A 31 -6.11 0.29 10.73
N PHE A 32 -5.04 0.21 9.99
CA PHE A 32 -3.70 0.57 10.48
C PHE A 32 -3.27 1.97 10.07
N GLY A 33 -3.86 2.58 9.05
CA GLY A 33 -3.45 3.87 8.48
C GLY A 33 -2.47 3.70 7.30
N GLU A 34 -2.30 4.77 6.53
CA GLU A 34 -1.41 4.78 5.35
C GLU A 34 0.05 4.47 5.71
N ASP A 35 0.52 4.95 6.87
CA ASP A 35 1.89 4.77 7.34
C ASP A 35 2.27 3.30 7.55
N ALA A 36 1.27 2.41 7.75
CA ALA A 36 1.49 0.97 7.86
C ALA A 36 2.13 0.37 6.61
N MET A 37 1.86 0.95 5.42
CA MET A 37 2.47 0.49 4.17
C MET A 37 3.99 0.68 4.18
N GLY A 38 4.48 1.71 4.88
CA GLY A 38 5.91 1.93 5.08
C GLY A 38 6.61 0.85 5.92
N HIS A 39 5.86 0.01 6.64
CA HIS A 39 6.33 -1.15 7.40
C HIS A 39 5.90 -2.48 6.77
N THR A 40 5.43 -2.47 5.51
CA THR A 40 4.89 -3.64 4.83
C THR A 40 5.85 -4.16 3.76
N ILE A 41 5.99 -5.48 3.70
CA ILE A 41 6.63 -6.24 2.62
C ILE A 41 5.52 -7.02 1.90
N VAL A 42 5.47 -6.98 0.58
CA VAL A 42 4.56 -7.81 -0.23
C VAL A 42 5.24 -9.13 -0.53
N LEU A 43 4.68 -10.22 0.01
CA LEU A 43 5.18 -11.57 -0.20
C LEU A 43 4.30 -12.30 -1.22
N PHE A 44 4.88 -12.64 -2.36
CA PHE A 44 4.21 -13.45 -3.36
C PHE A 44 4.43 -14.93 -3.10
N THR A 45 3.37 -15.72 -3.19
CA THR A 45 3.46 -17.18 -3.26
C THR A 45 3.47 -17.63 -4.73
N HIS A 46 3.81 -18.90 -4.98
CA HIS A 46 3.87 -19.48 -6.33
C HIS A 46 4.96 -18.85 -7.22
N LYS A 47 6.16 -18.61 -6.67
CA LYS A 47 7.34 -18.15 -7.45
C LYS A 47 7.65 -19.09 -8.61
N GLU A 48 7.30 -20.36 -8.50
CA GLU A 48 7.43 -21.37 -9.57
C GLU A 48 6.70 -20.99 -10.86
N ASP A 49 5.66 -20.19 -10.79
CA ASP A 49 4.90 -19.74 -11.97
C ASP A 49 5.68 -18.72 -12.83
N LEU A 50 6.80 -18.18 -12.33
CA LEU A 50 7.71 -17.33 -13.12
C LEU A 50 8.54 -18.13 -14.15
N ASN A 51 8.56 -19.47 -14.05
CA ASN A 51 9.32 -20.32 -14.96
C ASN A 51 10.80 -19.90 -15.16
N GLY A 52 11.43 -19.46 -14.09
CA GLY A 52 12.82 -18.97 -14.08
C GLY A 52 12.98 -17.47 -14.40
N GLY A 53 11.90 -16.76 -14.64
CA GLY A 53 11.90 -15.30 -14.82
C GLY A 53 12.16 -14.55 -13.50
N SER A 54 12.52 -13.29 -13.61
CA SER A 54 12.71 -12.39 -12.47
C SER A 54 11.38 -11.86 -11.94
N LEU A 55 11.26 -11.75 -10.61
CA LEU A 55 10.10 -11.10 -9.98
C LEU A 55 10.01 -9.61 -10.37
N MET A 56 11.15 -8.94 -10.54
CA MET A 56 11.20 -7.54 -10.97
C MET A 56 10.69 -7.37 -12.40
N ASP A 57 11.07 -8.24 -13.32
CA ASP A 57 10.60 -8.21 -14.71
C ASP A 57 9.08 -8.46 -14.74
N TYR A 58 8.59 -9.44 -13.97
CA TYR A 58 7.16 -9.68 -13.83
C TYR A 58 6.41 -8.43 -13.33
N MET A 59 6.95 -7.71 -12.36
CA MET A 59 6.33 -6.48 -11.84
C MET A 59 6.35 -5.35 -12.87
N HIS A 60 7.41 -5.25 -13.68
CA HIS A 60 7.54 -4.25 -14.74
C HIS A 60 6.57 -4.52 -15.91
N ASP A 61 6.44 -5.78 -16.30
CA ASP A 61 5.62 -6.20 -17.44
C ASP A 61 4.13 -6.37 -17.07
N SER A 62 3.82 -6.32 -15.78
CA SER A 62 2.46 -6.49 -15.28
C SER A 62 1.57 -5.27 -15.60
N ASP A 63 0.51 -5.49 -16.40
CA ASP A 63 -0.54 -4.50 -16.65
C ASP A 63 -1.40 -4.20 -15.40
N ASN A 64 -1.16 -4.88 -14.28
CA ASN A 64 -1.94 -4.72 -13.07
C ASN A 64 -1.54 -3.46 -12.29
N LYS A 65 -2.10 -2.32 -12.71
CA LYS A 65 -1.87 -1.01 -12.09
C LYS A 65 -2.17 -0.97 -10.58
N ALA A 66 -3.11 -1.79 -10.11
CA ALA A 66 -3.46 -1.85 -8.69
C ALA A 66 -2.35 -2.53 -7.88
N LEU A 67 -1.76 -3.60 -8.42
CA LEU A 67 -0.62 -4.27 -7.81
C LEU A 67 0.62 -3.35 -7.79
N SER A 68 0.91 -2.67 -8.91
CA SER A 68 2.03 -1.72 -8.99
C SER A 68 1.89 -0.58 -7.97
N LYS A 69 0.67 -0.04 -7.77
CA LYS A 69 0.38 0.97 -6.75
C LYS A 69 0.60 0.44 -5.33
N LEU A 70 0.17 -0.82 -5.07
CA LEU A 70 0.39 -1.44 -3.76
C LEU A 70 1.89 -1.58 -3.46
N VAL A 71 2.65 -2.14 -4.41
CA VAL A 71 4.11 -2.33 -4.25
C VAL A 71 4.81 -0.98 -4.06
N ALA A 72 4.44 0.04 -4.82
CA ALA A 72 4.96 1.39 -4.65
C ALA A 72 4.64 1.97 -3.25
N ALA A 73 3.42 1.76 -2.74
CA ALA A 73 3.04 2.19 -1.39
C ALA A 73 3.85 1.46 -0.30
N CYS A 74 4.28 0.22 -0.56
CA CYS A 74 5.17 -0.55 0.31
C CYS A 74 6.67 -0.25 0.08
N GLY A 75 7.01 0.85 -0.62
CA GLY A 75 8.39 1.26 -0.88
C GLY A 75 9.16 0.30 -1.81
N GLY A 76 8.46 -0.45 -2.66
CA GLY A 76 9.07 -1.42 -3.58
C GLY A 76 9.50 -2.73 -2.92
N ARG A 77 9.22 -2.94 -1.64
CA ARG A 77 9.64 -4.14 -0.88
C ARG A 77 8.78 -5.34 -1.26
N ILE A 78 9.36 -6.23 -2.05
CA ILE A 78 8.74 -7.46 -2.55
C ILE A 78 9.64 -8.67 -2.30
N CYS A 79 9.03 -9.81 -2.02
CA CYS A 79 9.69 -11.10 -1.92
C CYS A 79 8.78 -12.17 -2.54
N ALA A 80 9.33 -13.29 -2.99
CA ALA A 80 8.51 -14.36 -3.57
C ALA A 80 8.96 -15.75 -3.11
N PHE A 81 7.99 -16.59 -2.73
CA PHE A 81 8.21 -17.95 -2.30
C PHE A 81 7.71 -18.95 -3.34
N ASN A 82 8.57 -19.90 -3.66
CA ASN A 82 8.23 -21.11 -4.40
C ASN A 82 7.64 -22.12 -3.41
N ASN A 83 6.36 -22.44 -3.57
CA ASN A 83 5.66 -23.37 -2.68
C ASN A 83 6.12 -24.82 -2.85
N ARG A 84 6.85 -25.12 -3.92
CA ARG A 84 7.40 -26.45 -4.22
C ARG A 84 8.89 -26.57 -3.88
N ALA A 85 9.48 -25.52 -3.30
CA ALA A 85 10.88 -25.56 -2.90
C ALA A 85 11.09 -26.56 -1.75
N GLU A 86 12.18 -27.33 -1.84
CA GLU A 86 12.58 -28.31 -0.84
C GLU A 86 14.07 -28.12 -0.49
N GLY A 87 14.45 -28.60 0.70
CA GLY A 87 15.83 -28.57 1.16
C GLY A 87 16.42 -27.17 1.22
N SER A 88 17.64 -26.99 0.71
CA SER A 88 18.37 -25.71 0.76
C SER A 88 17.61 -24.57 0.07
N ASN A 89 16.84 -24.87 -1.00
CA ASN A 89 16.07 -23.83 -1.71
C ASN A 89 14.96 -23.26 -0.83
N GLN A 90 14.40 -24.05 0.11
CA GLN A 90 13.43 -23.54 1.08
C GLN A 90 14.11 -22.62 2.09
N ASP A 91 15.29 -22.98 2.57
CA ASP A 91 16.05 -22.15 3.51
C ASP A 91 16.52 -20.85 2.86
N ASP A 92 16.95 -20.89 1.61
CA ASP A 92 17.42 -19.73 0.86
C ASP A 92 16.31 -18.65 0.70
N GLN A 93 15.07 -19.05 0.38
CA GLN A 93 13.98 -18.07 0.25
C GLN A 93 13.52 -17.51 1.63
N VAL A 94 13.63 -18.29 2.69
CA VAL A 94 13.42 -17.75 4.06
C VAL A 94 14.49 -16.73 4.39
N LYS A 95 15.74 -16.99 4.03
CA LYS A 95 16.86 -16.06 4.21
C LYS A 95 16.62 -14.78 3.41
N GLU A 96 16.22 -14.87 2.13
CA GLU A 96 15.87 -13.72 1.30
C GLU A 96 14.81 -12.83 1.97
N LEU A 97 13.78 -13.43 2.57
CA LEU A 97 12.78 -12.68 3.34
C LEU A 97 13.37 -12.04 4.59
N MET A 98 14.23 -12.75 5.32
CA MET A 98 14.87 -12.21 6.53
C MET A 98 15.78 -11.03 6.19
N ASP A 99 16.53 -11.10 5.09
CA ASP A 99 17.35 -9.98 4.59
C ASP A 99 16.48 -8.75 4.28
N CYS A 100 15.34 -8.94 3.59
CA CYS A 100 14.36 -7.86 3.36
C CYS A 100 13.79 -7.26 4.66
N ILE A 101 13.57 -8.09 5.67
CA ILE A 101 13.10 -7.65 6.99
C ILE A 101 14.18 -6.84 7.69
N GLU A 102 15.44 -7.30 7.66
CA GLU A 102 16.58 -6.61 8.27
C GLU A 102 16.81 -5.23 7.62
N ASP A 103 16.75 -5.14 6.30
CA ASP A 103 16.84 -3.88 5.57
C ASP A 103 15.74 -2.89 6.00
N LEU A 104 14.50 -3.37 6.12
CA LEU A 104 13.39 -2.55 6.60
C LEU A 104 13.57 -2.11 8.05
N LEU A 105 14.07 -2.99 8.92
CA LEU A 105 14.38 -2.66 10.33
C LEU A 105 15.47 -1.60 10.42
N MET A 106 16.51 -1.68 9.58
CA MET A 106 17.57 -0.67 9.51
C MET A 106 17.01 0.67 9.01
N GLU A 107 16.17 0.66 7.97
CA GLU A 107 15.49 1.87 7.46
C GLU A 107 14.65 2.55 8.56
N LYS A 108 14.01 1.78 9.42
CA LYS A 108 13.16 2.27 10.52
C LYS A 108 13.89 2.44 11.85
N ASN A 109 15.22 2.35 11.89
CA ASN A 109 16.05 2.41 13.11
C ASN A 109 15.63 1.39 14.18
N GLY A 110 15.11 0.23 13.79
CA GLY A 110 14.60 -0.78 14.71
C GLY A 110 13.24 -0.46 15.33
N ASP A 111 12.61 0.65 14.94
CA ASP A 111 11.32 1.06 15.50
C ASP A 111 10.20 0.14 15.02
N HIS A 112 9.30 -0.17 15.92
CA HIS A 112 8.06 -0.88 15.60
C HIS A 112 6.98 0.10 15.12
N TYR A 113 6.11 -0.37 14.24
CA TYR A 113 4.95 0.38 13.80
C TYR A 113 3.97 0.58 14.97
N THR A 114 3.51 1.81 15.18
CA THR A 114 2.48 2.13 16.18
C THR A 114 1.46 3.11 15.60
N ASN A 115 0.23 3.02 16.09
CA ASN A 115 -0.84 3.94 15.74
C ASN A 115 -1.86 4.06 16.88
N GLY A 116 -2.93 4.83 16.65
CA GLY A 116 -3.99 4.99 17.64
C GLY A 116 -4.65 3.69 18.09
N LEU A 117 -4.73 2.67 17.23
CA LEU A 117 -5.26 1.34 17.56
C LEU A 117 -4.36 0.63 18.59
N TYR A 118 -3.05 0.61 18.37
CA TYR A 118 -2.10 0.02 19.33
C TYR A 118 -2.10 0.76 20.64
N SER A 119 -2.22 2.09 20.62
CA SER A 119 -2.35 2.90 21.83
C SER A 119 -3.64 2.56 22.63
N LEU A 120 -4.76 2.32 21.95
CA LEU A 120 -6.00 1.87 22.58
C LEU A 120 -5.84 0.48 23.21
N ILE A 121 -5.19 -0.46 22.51
CA ILE A 121 -4.92 -1.81 23.03
C ILE A 121 -4.03 -1.75 24.27
N GLN A 122 -3.00 -0.93 24.27
CA GLN A 122 -2.12 -0.75 25.42
C GLN A 122 -2.88 -0.20 26.64
N ARG A 123 -3.70 0.84 26.44
CA ARG A 123 -4.52 1.40 27.52
C ARG A 123 -5.51 0.39 28.08
N SER A 124 -6.09 -0.47 27.26
CA SER A 124 -7.03 -1.51 27.71
C SER A 124 -6.36 -2.62 28.54
N LYS A 125 -5.04 -2.82 28.38
CA LYS A 125 -4.25 -3.80 29.15
C LYS A 125 -3.83 -3.28 30.55
N CYS A 126 -3.81 -1.98 30.75
CA CYS A 126 -3.41 -1.37 32.02
C CYS A 126 -4.62 -1.26 32.96
N GLY A 127 -4.84 -2.29 33.80
CA GLY A 127 -5.83 -2.26 34.88
C GLY A 127 -6.43 -3.63 35.22
N PRO A 128 -7.13 -3.82 36.35
CA PRO A 128 -7.62 -5.12 36.76
C PRO A 128 -8.56 -5.71 35.70
N VAL A 129 -8.28 -6.93 35.33
CA VAL A 129 -9.03 -7.74 34.35
C VAL A 129 -10.41 -8.01 34.92
N GLY A 130 -11.50 -7.70 34.20
CA GLY A 130 -12.77 -8.31 34.46
C GLY A 130 -14.03 -7.43 34.57
N SER A 131 -14.07 -6.20 34.05
CA SER A 131 -15.38 -5.52 33.98
C SER A 131 -15.89 -5.51 32.52
N ASP A 132 -17.10 -6.01 32.31
CA ASP A 132 -17.83 -5.95 31.04
C ASP A 132 -17.91 -4.50 30.49
N GLU A 133 -17.87 -3.54 31.37
CA GLU A 133 -17.89 -2.11 31.09
C GLU A 133 -16.63 -1.67 30.30
N ARG A 134 -15.44 -2.17 30.65
CA ARG A 134 -14.20 -1.87 29.90
C ARG A 134 -14.19 -2.47 28.51
N VAL A 135 -14.71 -3.68 28.37
CA VAL A 135 -14.84 -4.31 27.05
C VAL A 135 -15.78 -3.47 26.18
N LYS A 136 -16.83 -2.94 26.75
CA LYS A 136 -17.79 -2.05 26.08
C LYS A 136 -17.16 -0.73 25.68
N GLU A 137 -16.43 -0.07 26.58
CA GLU A 137 -15.69 1.17 26.31
C GLU A 137 -14.62 0.96 25.22
N PHE A 138 -13.86 -0.15 25.31
CA PHE A 138 -12.87 -0.50 24.30
C PHE A 138 -13.52 -0.71 22.92
N LYS A 139 -14.65 -1.44 22.85
CA LYS A 139 -15.41 -1.64 21.60
C LYS A 139 -15.87 -0.30 21.01
N GLN A 140 -16.41 0.59 21.83
CA GLN A 140 -16.85 1.91 21.37
C GLN A 140 -15.68 2.75 20.85
N SER A 141 -14.56 2.76 21.56
CA SER A 141 -13.34 3.47 21.15
C SER A 141 -12.76 2.91 19.85
N LEU A 142 -12.80 1.59 19.66
CA LEU A 142 -12.38 0.92 18.45
C LEU A 142 -13.28 1.28 17.26
N ILE A 143 -14.59 1.26 17.44
CA ILE A 143 -15.55 1.65 16.39
C ILE A 143 -15.30 3.10 15.96
N LYS A 144 -15.18 4.01 16.92
CA LYS A 144 -14.89 5.43 16.65
C LYS A 144 -13.56 5.62 15.91
N TYR A 145 -12.52 4.87 16.29
CA TYR A 145 -11.23 4.89 15.59
C TYR A 145 -11.37 4.45 14.14
N MET A 146 -12.06 3.33 13.89
CA MET A 146 -12.27 2.81 12.53
C MET A 146 -13.08 3.77 11.66
N GLU A 147 -14.13 4.39 12.20
CA GLU A 147 -14.93 5.41 11.49
C GLU A 147 -14.08 6.62 11.11
N THR A 148 -13.22 7.07 12.02
CA THR A 148 -12.30 8.18 11.79
C THR A 148 -11.31 7.84 10.67
N GLN A 149 -10.71 6.64 10.70
CA GLN A 149 -9.78 6.20 9.65
C GLN A 149 -10.46 6.12 8.27
N ARG A 150 -11.68 5.57 8.19
CA ARG A 150 -12.46 5.55 6.94
C ARG A 150 -12.74 6.94 6.39
N SER A 151 -13.03 7.90 7.26
CA SER A 151 -13.24 9.28 6.85
C SER A 151 -11.96 9.91 6.28
N TYR A 152 -10.80 9.64 6.86
CA TYR A 152 -9.51 10.11 6.35
C TYR A 152 -9.16 9.50 5.00
N THR A 153 -9.34 8.19 4.81
CA THR A 153 -9.07 7.53 3.52
C THR A 153 -9.99 8.05 2.43
N ALA A 154 -11.28 8.20 2.70
CA ALA A 154 -12.25 8.76 1.77
C ALA A 154 -11.90 10.22 1.38
N LEU A 155 -11.43 11.03 2.33
CA LEU A 155 -11.02 12.40 2.08
C LEU A 155 -9.73 12.47 1.23
N ALA A 156 -8.77 11.59 1.51
CA ALA A 156 -7.54 11.48 0.73
C ALA A 156 -7.81 11.08 -0.73
N GLU A 157 -8.69 10.11 -0.95
CA GLU A 157 -9.14 9.70 -2.28
C GLU A 157 -9.87 10.83 -3.03
N ALA A 158 -10.78 11.54 -2.36
CA ALA A 158 -11.48 12.67 -2.93
C ALA A 158 -10.54 13.82 -3.32
N ASN A 159 -9.51 14.10 -2.52
CA ASN A 159 -8.50 15.11 -2.82
C ASN A 159 -7.58 14.68 -3.98
N CYS A 160 -7.23 13.40 -4.08
CA CYS A 160 -6.48 12.85 -5.21
C CYS A 160 -7.28 13.00 -6.53
N LEU A 161 -8.58 12.69 -6.51
CA LEU A 161 -9.46 12.87 -7.68
C LEU A 161 -9.60 14.33 -8.09
N LYS A 162 -9.74 15.27 -7.12
CA LYS A 162 -9.77 16.72 -7.41
C LYS A 162 -8.45 17.19 -8.04
N GLY A 163 -7.32 16.75 -7.52
CA GLY A 163 -6.00 17.07 -8.08
C GLY A 163 -5.81 16.55 -9.51
N ALA A 164 -6.30 15.35 -9.82
CA ALA A 164 -6.29 14.79 -11.17
C ALA A 164 -7.19 15.58 -12.12
N LEU A 165 -8.40 15.98 -11.66
CA LEU A 165 -9.35 16.78 -12.45
C LEU A 165 -8.77 18.17 -12.81
N ILE A 166 -8.10 18.83 -11.87
CA ILE A 166 -7.44 20.13 -12.09
C ILE A 166 -6.31 19.98 -13.11
N LYS A 167 -5.50 18.92 -13.03
CA LYS A 167 -4.43 18.67 -14.00
C LYS A 167 -4.97 18.45 -15.42
N THR A 168 -6.06 17.69 -15.57
CA THR A 168 -6.70 17.50 -16.89
C THR A 168 -7.29 18.79 -17.44
N GLN A 169 -7.94 19.61 -16.62
CA GLN A 169 -8.46 20.91 -17.03
C GLN A 169 -7.35 21.86 -17.52
N LEU A 170 -6.22 21.92 -16.79
CA LEU A 170 -5.07 22.73 -17.18
C LEU A 170 -4.47 22.25 -18.51
N CYS A 171 -4.40 20.95 -18.74
CA CYS A 171 -3.90 20.36 -19.99
C CYS A 171 -4.81 20.73 -21.18
N VAL A 172 -6.12 20.64 -20.99
CA VAL A 172 -7.11 21.03 -22.03
C VAL A 172 -7.02 22.51 -22.36
N LEU A 173 -6.92 23.39 -21.36
CA LEU A 173 -6.76 24.82 -21.56
C LEU A 173 -5.47 25.15 -22.32
N PHE A 174 -4.38 24.47 -22.00
CA PHE A 174 -3.09 24.64 -22.69
C PHE A 174 -3.19 24.20 -24.17
N CYS A 175 -3.85 23.09 -24.46
CA CYS A 175 -4.10 22.63 -25.83
C CYS A 175 -4.95 23.62 -26.64
N ILE A 176 -6.01 24.19 -26.02
CA ILE A 176 -6.86 25.20 -26.66
C ILE A 176 -6.05 26.47 -26.98
N GLN A 177 -5.21 26.94 -26.06
CA GLN A 177 -4.36 28.10 -26.31
C GLN A 177 -3.34 27.88 -27.43
N LEU A 178 -2.74 26.69 -27.50
CA LEU A 178 -1.84 26.31 -28.59
C LEU A 178 -2.59 26.31 -29.94
N PHE A 179 -3.78 25.75 -29.98
CA PHE A 179 -4.60 25.68 -31.19
C PHE A 179 -5.01 27.07 -31.67
N LEU A 180 -5.42 27.96 -30.77
CA LEU A 180 -5.73 29.34 -31.11
C LEU A 180 -4.52 30.11 -31.65
N ARG A 181 -3.31 29.91 -31.09
CA ARG A 181 -2.08 30.51 -31.61
C ARG A 181 -1.75 30.02 -33.03
N LEU A 182 -1.93 28.74 -33.30
CA LEU A 182 -1.71 28.19 -34.65
C LEU A 182 -2.71 28.74 -35.66
N ILE A 183 -3.98 28.91 -35.28
CA ILE A 183 -4.98 29.54 -36.16
C ILE A 183 -4.63 30.99 -36.47
N ILE A 184 -4.22 31.79 -35.48
CA ILE A 184 -3.79 33.18 -35.66
C ILE A 184 -2.57 33.24 -36.60
N LEU A 185 -1.60 32.37 -36.41
CA LEU A 185 -0.42 32.30 -37.27
C LEU A 185 -0.79 31.97 -38.72
N TRP A 186 -1.70 31.02 -38.90
CA TRP A 186 -2.20 30.60 -40.22
C TRP A 186 -2.96 31.75 -40.93
N LEU A 187 -3.80 32.48 -40.18
CA LEU A 187 -4.51 33.64 -40.70
C LEU A 187 -3.55 34.80 -41.09
N CYS A 188 -2.48 35.01 -40.31
CA CYS A 188 -1.44 36.00 -40.65
C CYS A 188 -0.68 35.63 -41.93
N ILE A 189 -0.45 34.36 -42.18
CA ILE A 189 0.21 33.87 -43.42
C ILE A 189 -0.69 34.03 -44.63
N LEU A 190 -2.02 33.87 -44.47
CA LEU A 190 -2.99 34.02 -45.55
C LEU A 190 -3.23 35.50 -45.95
N HIS A 191 -2.90 36.44 -45.09
CA HIS A 191 -3.05 37.89 -45.35
C HIS A 191 -1.72 38.60 -45.66
N SER A 192 -0.61 37.88 -45.77
CA SER A 192 0.67 38.36 -46.30
C SER A 192 0.85 37.96 -47.75
#